data_1a0a5ee18ef72aed2a38b66d64a89ebb
#
_entry.id   1a0a5ee18ef72aed2a38b66d64a89ebb
#
_cell.length_a   1.000
_cell.length_b   1.000
_cell.length_c   1.000
_cell.angle_alpha   90.00
_cell.angle_beta   90.00
_cell.angle_gamma   90.00
#
_symmetry.space_group_name_H-M   'P 1'
#
loop_
_entity.id
_entity.type
_entity.pdbx_description
1 polymer ?
#
loop_
_entity_poly.entity_id
_entity_poly.type
_entity_poly.pdbx_seq_one_letter_code
_entity_poly.pdbx_strand_id
1 'polypeptide(L)'
;MNSNIKNILIIGIGPMGLSHFESFYNSQKSYNIDLCDLSIKKIKKKYKKQKNIHRLKFFKTIPKNNNYDLAIISTNSKERYRIIKKLLKFNKVANLILEKFLFNRIKEYSDFQKIIKTYPKLRMINVNTWGNHILKKTGIRLTQNFIASYHLGNKGFATNLIHICDLFNELIKNEDFEILSNNISKIKSKRFGYDEISGRLMLKSSNGVLKIIDNSKSKYHILRLYDKKNSYTLQLNNKKKCHLFKNKKLIKTFDFPMARIFTENFFTRSLNKNVSKNYNFDNYKKISYLSQKILLFFKSKFKRFDLT
;
A
#
# COMPACT_ATOMS: atom_id res chain seq x y z
N MET A 1 -23.34 -9.65 -24.63
CA MET A 1 -22.81 -8.36 -24.12
C MET A 1 -21.30 -8.31 -24.39
N ASN A 2 -20.85 -7.50 -25.33
CA ASN A 2 -19.42 -7.31 -25.58
C ASN A 2 -18.80 -6.61 -24.37
N SER A 3 -18.29 -7.38 -23.41
CA SER A 3 -17.50 -6.82 -22.30
C SER A 3 -16.22 -6.24 -22.91
N ASN A 4 -16.16 -4.92 -22.99
CA ASN A 4 -15.00 -4.21 -23.53
C ASN A 4 -13.75 -4.61 -22.72
N ILE A 5 -12.83 -5.39 -23.32
CA ILE A 5 -11.62 -5.92 -22.69
C ILE A 5 -10.80 -4.76 -22.11
N LYS A 6 -10.47 -4.82 -20.82
CA LYS A 6 -9.76 -3.75 -20.13
C LYS A 6 -8.25 -3.82 -20.36
N ASN A 7 -7.64 -2.65 -20.58
CA ASN A 7 -6.20 -2.48 -20.78
C ASN A 7 -5.52 -2.13 -19.45
N ILE A 8 -4.64 -3.01 -19.01
CA ILE A 8 -3.90 -2.88 -17.74
C ILE A 8 -2.42 -2.69 -18.02
N LEU A 9 -1.80 -1.71 -17.40
CA LEU A 9 -0.34 -1.54 -17.42
C LEU A 9 0.22 -1.75 -16.01
N ILE A 10 1.26 -2.57 -15.87
CA ILE A 10 1.99 -2.76 -14.62
C ILE A 10 3.44 -2.39 -14.83
N ILE A 11 3.94 -1.39 -14.08
CA ILE A 11 5.31 -0.90 -14.15
C ILE A 11 6.06 -1.25 -12.86
N GLY A 12 7.18 -1.97 -13.01
CA GLY A 12 7.96 -2.55 -11.92
C GLY A 12 7.41 -3.93 -11.54
N ILE A 13 8.03 -5.00 -12.08
CA ILE A 13 7.61 -6.39 -11.86
C ILE A 13 8.51 -7.09 -10.83
N GLY A 14 8.86 -6.37 -9.77
CA GLY A 14 9.39 -6.93 -8.54
C GLY A 14 8.33 -7.73 -7.77
N PRO A 15 8.59 -8.18 -6.53
CA PRO A 15 7.66 -9.02 -5.77
C PRO A 15 6.24 -8.43 -5.65
N MET A 16 6.12 -7.10 -5.46
CA MET A 16 4.81 -6.45 -5.37
C MET A 16 4.13 -6.33 -6.73
N GLY A 17 4.86 -5.91 -7.78
CA GLY A 17 4.29 -5.85 -9.13
C GLY A 17 3.87 -7.21 -9.65
N LEU A 18 4.63 -8.26 -9.34
CA LEU A 18 4.24 -9.63 -9.64
C LEU A 18 2.96 -10.04 -8.89
N SER A 19 2.83 -9.65 -7.63
CA SER A 19 1.62 -9.89 -6.83
C SER A 19 0.38 -9.18 -7.42
N HIS A 20 0.53 -7.96 -7.93
CA HIS A 20 -0.53 -7.26 -8.67
C HIS A 20 -0.86 -7.95 -9.99
N PHE A 21 0.15 -8.36 -10.74
CA PHE A 21 -0.02 -9.08 -12.00
C PHE A 21 -0.78 -10.40 -11.78
N GLU A 22 -0.39 -11.19 -10.79
CA GLU A 22 -1.05 -12.46 -10.46
C GLU A 22 -2.53 -12.29 -10.10
N SER A 23 -2.94 -11.12 -9.57
CA SER A 23 -4.34 -10.82 -9.31
C SER A 23 -5.20 -10.81 -10.59
N PHE A 24 -4.66 -10.24 -11.67
CA PHE A 24 -5.34 -10.24 -12.97
C PHE A 24 -5.12 -11.53 -13.74
N TYR A 25 -3.91 -12.09 -13.69
CA TYR A 25 -3.53 -13.30 -14.41
C TYR A 25 -4.34 -14.52 -14.00
N ASN A 26 -4.75 -14.59 -12.72
CA ASN A 26 -5.59 -15.67 -12.18
C ASN A 26 -7.10 -15.36 -12.24
N SER A 27 -7.49 -14.25 -12.86
CA SER A 27 -8.90 -13.89 -13.04
C SER A 27 -9.55 -14.73 -14.15
N GLN A 28 -10.84 -14.99 -14.00
CA GLN A 28 -11.66 -15.58 -15.06
C GLN A 28 -12.06 -14.58 -16.14
N LYS A 29 -11.85 -13.27 -15.92
CA LYS A 29 -12.11 -12.21 -16.91
C LYS A 29 -10.90 -12.01 -17.80
N SER A 30 -11.10 -11.76 -19.09
CA SER A 30 -10.02 -11.46 -20.02
C SER A 30 -9.52 -10.01 -19.90
N TYR A 31 -8.21 -9.82 -19.96
CA TYR A 31 -7.54 -8.52 -19.92
C TYR A 31 -6.43 -8.43 -20.97
N ASN A 32 -6.19 -7.22 -21.48
CA ASN A 32 -4.94 -6.88 -22.15
C ASN A 32 -3.96 -6.38 -21.10
N ILE A 33 -2.86 -7.08 -20.86
CA ILE A 33 -1.92 -6.74 -19.78
C ILE A 33 -0.54 -6.43 -20.37
N ASP A 34 -0.12 -5.18 -20.22
CA ASP A 34 1.20 -4.71 -20.56
C ASP A 34 2.09 -4.72 -19.31
N LEU A 35 3.18 -5.47 -19.36
CA LEU A 35 4.16 -5.61 -18.28
C LEU A 35 5.43 -4.85 -18.64
N CYS A 36 5.82 -3.88 -17.79
CA CYS A 36 6.98 -3.03 -18.02
C CYS A 36 8.00 -3.13 -16.87
N ASP A 37 9.20 -3.63 -17.17
CA ASP A 37 10.30 -3.74 -16.20
C ASP A 37 11.65 -3.77 -16.90
N LEU A 38 12.70 -3.23 -16.26
CA LEU A 38 14.07 -3.30 -16.80
C LEU A 38 14.54 -4.74 -16.97
N SER A 39 14.11 -5.65 -16.09
CA SER A 39 14.45 -7.08 -16.10
C SER A 39 13.37 -7.94 -16.74
N ILE A 40 12.57 -7.41 -17.65
CA ILE A 40 11.39 -8.06 -18.25
C ILE A 40 11.63 -9.40 -18.92
N LYS A 41 12.89 -9.66 -19.36
CA LYS A 41 13.27 -10.93 -20.04
C LYS A 41 12.94 -12.16 -19.18
N LYS A 42 13.20 -12.11 -17.85
CA LYS A 42 12.91 -13.22 -16.91
C LYS A 42 11.41 -13.50 -16.80
N ILE A 43 10.61 -12.43 -16.71
CA ILE A 43 9.14 -12.52 -16.63
C ILE A 43 8.58 -13.09 -17.93
N LYS A 44 9.03 -12.56 -19.08
CA LYS A 44 8.63 -13.05 -20.41
C LYS A 44 8.90 -14.54 -20.56
N LYS A 45 10.09 -15.03 -20.15
CA LYS A 45 10.45 -16.46 -20.20
C LYS A 45 9.44 -17.32 -19.42
N LYS A 46 9.02 -16.87 -18.23
CA LYS A 46 8.09 -17.59 -17.34
C LYS A 46 6.66 -17.65 -17.92
N TYR A 47 6.14 -16.55 -18.46
CA TYR A 47 4.70 -16.42 -18.76
C TYR A 47 4.34 -16.49 -20.26
N LYS A 48 5.30 -16.30 -21.19
CA LYS A 48 5.01 -16.29 -22.64
C LYS A 48 4.44 -17.62 -23.16
N LYS A 49 4.88 -18.75 -22.59
CA LYS A 49 4.52 -20.11 -23.06
C LYS A 49 3.26 -20.66 -22.40
N GLN A 50 2.70 -20.00 -21.39
CA GLN A 50 1.52 -20.47 -20.69
C GLN A 50 0.27 -20.10 -21.48
N LYS A 51 -0.58 -21.09 -21.78
CA LYS A 51 -1.92 -20.83 -22.33
C LYS A 51 -2.72 -20.01 -21.33
N ASN A 52 -3.22 -18.86 -21.75
CA ASN A 52 -3.96 -17.94 -20.90
C ASN A 52 -5.03 -17.20 -21.72
N ILE A 53 -6.11 -16.80 -21.05
CA ILE A 53 -7.18 -15.98 -21.64
C ILE A 53 -6.80 -14.53 -21.84
N HIS A 54 -5.64 -14.10 -21.27
CA HIS A 54 -5.17 -12.74 -21.32
C HIS A 54 -4.18 -12.53 -22.48
N ARG A 55 -4.22 -11.32 -23.08
CA ARG A 55 -3.21 -10.88 -24.03
C ARG A 55 -2.06 -10.19 -23.26
N LEU A 56 -0.89 -10.83 -23.22
CA LEU A 56 0.29 -10.31 -22.53
C LEU A 56 1.27 -9.65 -23.49
N LYS A 57 1.70 -8.42 -23.17
CA LYS A 57 2.83 -7.75 -23.81
C LYS A 57 3.90 -7.42 -22.80
N PHE A 58 5.17 -7.39 -23.24
CA PHE A 58 6.34 -7.27 -22.38
C PHE A 58 7.22 -6.13 -22.87
N PHE A 59 7.48 -5.13 -22.03
CA PHE A 59 8.21 -3.92 -22.39
C PHE A 59 9.37 -3.69 -21.43
N LYS A 60 10.54 -3.26 -21.96
CA LYS A 60 11.67 -2.78 -21.15
C LYS A 60 11.48 -1.33 -20.72
N THR A 61 10.76 -0.54 -21.50
CA THR A 61 10.46 0.88 -21.26
C THR A 61 8.96 1.12 -21.30
N ILE A 62 8.50 2.21 -20.70
CA ILE A 62 7.09 2.57 -20.69
C ILE A 62 6.58 2.74 -22.13
N PRO A 63 5.55 2.00 -22.55
CA PRO A 63 4.94 2.18 -23.87
C PRO A 63 4.38 3.60 -24.02
N LYS A 64 4.24 4.07 -25.25
CA LYS A 64 3.72 5.40 -25.58
C LYS A 64 2.44 5.29 -26.39
N ASN A 65 1.62 6.36 -26.34
CA ASN A 65 0.41 6.54 -27.15
C ASN A 65 -0.66 5.45 -26.94
N ASN A 66 -0.75 4.94 -25.70
CA ASN A 66 -1.73 3.93 -25.33
C ASN A 66 -2.81 4.52 -24.41
N ASN A 67 -3.97 3.84 -24.40
CA ASN A 67 -5.06 4.10 -23.46
C ASN A 67 -5.14 2.94 -22.46
N TYR A 68 -4.96 3.26 -21.16
CA TYR A 68 -5.03 2.27 -20.08
C TYR A 68 -6.25 2.56 -19.18
N ASP A 69 -7.06 1.54 -18.96
CA ASP A 69 -8.11 1.57 -17.96
C ASP A 69 -7.52 1.62 -16.55
N LEU A 70 -6.36 0.96 -16.36
CA LEU A 70 -5.61 0.95 -15.10
C LEU A 70 -4.11 0.94 -15.36
N ALA A 71 -3.37 1.78 -14.63
CA ALA A 71 -1.92 1.64 -14.49
C ALA A 71 -1.55 1.39 -13.02
N ILE A 72 -0.63 0.44 -12.79
CA ILE A 72 -0.12 0.07 -11.47
C ILE A 72 1.38 0.39 -11.44
N ILE A 73 1.82 1.21 -10.48
CA ILE A 73 3.22 1.62 -10.34
C ILE A 73 3.80 0.99 -9.07
N SER A 74 4.56 -0.09 -9.27
CA SER A 74 5.16 -0.90 -8.20
C SER A 74 6.68 -0.76 -8.11
N THR A 75 7.22 0.33 -8.68
CA THR A 75 8.63 0.68 -8.59
C THR A 75 8.99 1.20 -7.20
N ASN A 76 10.29 1.39 -6.93
CA ASN A 76 10.73 2.03 -5.70
C ASN A 76 10.28 3.50 -5.61
N SER A 77 10.24 4.07 -4.41
CA SER A 77 9.77 5.43 -4.15
C SER A 77 10.68 6.52 -4.78
N LYS A 78 11.98 6.27 -4.94
CA LYS A 78 12.93 7.23 -5.54
C LYS A 78 12.60 7.56 -7.00
N GLU A 79 12.18 6.54 -7.77
CA GLU A 79 11.93 6.67 -9.21
C GLU A 79 10.45 6.90 -9.56
N ARG A 80 9.56 6.66 -8.62
CA ARG A 80 8.11 6.58 -8.87
C ARG A 80 7.53 7.87 -9.43
N TYR A 81 7.89 9.01 -8.88
CA TYR A 81 7.42 10.30 -9.38
C TYR A 81 7.80 10.53 -10.85
N ARG A 82 9.07 10.28 -11.21
CA ARG A 82 9.55 10.42 -12.58
C ARG A 82 8.83 9.48 -13.55
N ILE A 83 8.59 8.24 -13.11
CA ILE A 83 7.87 7.23 -13.88
C ILE A 83 6.42 7.65 -14.12
N ILE A 84 5.71 8.13 -13.09
CA ILE A 84 4.32 8.61 -13.22
C ILE A 84 4.27 9.81 -14.18
N LYS A 85 5.15 10.79 -14.01
CA LYS A 85 5.21 11.96 -14.91
C LYS A 85 5.39 11.54 -16.37
N LYS A 86 6.31 10.59 -16.65
CA LYS A 86 6.54 10.05 -17.98
C LYS A 86 5.33 9.28 -18.51
N LEU A 87 4.70 8.44 -17.67
CA LEU A 87 3.51 7.69 -18.04
C LEU A 87 2.37 8.62 -18.48
N LEU A 88 2.04 9.61 -17.63
CA LEU A 88 0.92 10.52 -17.88
C LEU A 88 1.18 11.50 -19.02
N LYS A 89 2.46 11.80 -19.33
CA LYS A 89 2.82 12.64 -20.49
C LYS A 89 2.49 11.95 -21.81
N PHE A 90 2.70 10.64 -21.91
CA PHE A 90 2.64 9.92 -23.19
C PHE A 90 1.45 8.98 -23.35
N ASN A 91 0.63 8.78 -22.29
CA ASN A 91 -0.47 7.83 -22.31
C ASN A 91 -1.72 8.42 -21.67
N LYS A 92 -2.88 7.88 -22.03
CA LYS A 92 -4.14 8.17 -21.36
C LYS A 92 -4.38 7.11 -20.29
N VAL A 93 -4.51 7.51 -19.02
CA VAL A 93 -4.71 6.61 -17.88
C VAL A 93 -5.97 7.03 -17.13
N ALA A 94 -6.91 6.09 -16.98
CA ALA A 94 -8.15 6.36 -16.28
C ALA A 94 -8.04 6.12 -14.77
N ASN A 95 -7.30 5.10 -14.35
CA ASN A 95 -7.15 4.74 -12.93
C ASN A 95 -5.70 4.43 -12.62
N LEU A 96 -5.25 4.80 -11.42
CA LEU A 96 -3.86 4.66 -10.99
C LEU A 96 -3.79 3.98 -9.62
N ILE A 97 -3.04 2.89 -9.52
CA ILE A 97 -2.68 2.25 -8.25
C ILE A 97 -1.19 2.50 -8.00
N LEU A 98 -0.87 3.05 -6.84
CA LEU A 98 0.48 3.37 -6.41
C LEU A 98 0.89 2.50 -5.22
N GLU A 99 2.12 2.02 -5.25
CA GLU A 99 2.70 1.37 -4.08
C GLU A 99 3.18 2.40 -3.05
N LYS A 100 3.18 2.00 -1.80
CA LYS A 100 3.73 2.77 -0.67
C LYS A 100 5.27 2.55 -0.59
N PHE A 101 6.06 3.41 0.01
CA PHE A 101 5.78 4.83 0.18
C PHE A 101 5.62 5.50 -1.18
N LEU A 102 4.81 6.58 -1.23
CA LEU A 102 4.53 7.22 -2.51
C LEU A 102 5.79 7.78 -3.15
N PHE A 103 6.46 8.71 -2.47
CA PHE A 103 7.63 9.40 -2.95
C PHE A 103 8.67 9.55 -1.84
N ASN A 104 9.93 9.76 -2.23
CA ASN A 104 11.04 9.90 -1.30
C ASN A 104 11.38 11.36 -0.97
N ARG A 105 10.80 12.33 -1.72
CA ARG A 105 11.01 13.76 -1.52
C ARG A 105 9.70 14.47 -1.28
N ILE A 106 9.65 15.37 -0.30
CA ILE A 106 8.44 16.13 0.06
C ILE A 106 7.92 16.93 -1.15
N LYS A 107 8.82 17.57 -1.90
CA LYS A 107 8.45 18.34 -3.10
C LYS A 107 7.68 17.50 -4.14
N GLU A 108 7.98 16.21 -4.28
CA GLU A 108 7.32 15.34 -5.26
C GLU A 108 5.82 15.16 -4.99
N TYR A 109 5.38 15.30 -3.72
CA TYR A 109 3.96 15.27 -3.36
C TYR A 109 3.20 16.49 -3.89
N SER A 110 3.74 17.69 -3.70
CA SER A 110 3.12 18.92 -4.20
C SER A 110 3.13 19.00 -5.73
N ASP A 111 4.23 18.59 -6.35
CA ASP A 111 4.35 18.54 -7.80
C ASP A 111 3.39 17.52 -8.42
N PHE A 112 3.19 16.36 -7.77
CA PHE A 112 2.22 15.37 -8.23
C PHE A 112 0.78 15.88 -8.07
N GLN A 113 0.46 16.61 -7.02
CA GLN A 113 -0.85 17.27 -6.88
C GLN A 113 -1.15 18.21 -8.04
N LYS A 114 -0.16 18.99 -8.52
CA LYS A 114 -0.32 19.86 -9.70
C LYS A 114 -0.62 19.02 -10.94
N ILE A 115 0.12 17.93 -11.16
CA ILE A 115 -0.14 17.01 -12.30
C ILE A 115 -1.57 16.46 -12.24
N ILE A 116 -2.05 15.99 -11.08
CA ILE A 116 -3.41 15.46 -10.94
C ILE A 116 -4.47 16.50 -11.31
N LYS A 117 -4.30 17.76 -10.88
CA LYS A 117 -5.25 18.84 -11.16
C LYS A 117 -5.36 19.13 -12.66
N THR A 118 -4.26 19.00 -13.39
CA THR A 118 -4.20 19.29 -14.83
C THR A 118 -4.47 18.07 -15.72
N TYR A 119 -4.62 16.88 -15.14
CA TYR A 119 -4.85 15.64 -15.88
C TYR A 119 -6.32 15.19 -15.78
N PRO A 120 -7.18 15.58 -16.76
CA PRO A 120 -8.64 15.46 -16.63
C PRO A 120 -9.16 14.02 -16.74
N LYS A 121 -8.36 13.10 -17.29
CA LYS A 121 -8.76 11.70 -17.55
C LYS A 121 -8.64 10.78 -16.36
N LEU A 122 -7.91 11.18 -15.33
CA LEU A 122 -7.70 10.35 -14.15
C LEU A 122 -8.94 10.39 -13.26
N ARG A 123 -9.57 9.23 -13.05
CA ARG A 123 -10.79 9.05 -12.26
C ARG A 123 -10.51 8.59 -10.84
N MET A 124 -9.50 7.70 -10.68
CA MET A 124 -9.17 7.09 -9.40
C MET A 124 -7.68 7.09 -9.17
N ILE A 125 -7.27 7.44 -7.95
CA ILE A 125 -5.93 7.14 -7.42
C ILE A 125 -6.11 6.34 -6.14
N ASN A 126 -5.52 5.17 -6.09
CA ASN A 126 -5.46 4.36 -4.89
C ASN A 126 -4.01 4.14 -4.48
N VAL A 127 -3.74 4.22 -3.19
CA VAL A 127 -2.44 3.83 -2.62
C VAL A 127 -2.60 2.52 -1.88
N ASN A 128 -1.75 1.56 -2.22
CA ASN A 128 -1.85 0.20 -1.68
C ASN A 128 -1.40 0.16 -0.22
N THR A 129 -2.35 0.34 0.69
CA THR A 129 -2.18 0.12 2.13
C THR A 129 -3.19 -0.91 2.64
N TRP A 130 -2.87 -1.57 3.74
CA TRP A 130 -3.74 -2.62 4.29
C TRP A 130 -4.41 -2.24 5.62
N GLY A 131 -4.02 -1.14 6.27
CA GLY A 131 -4.51 -0.78 7.59
C GLY A 131 -6.03 -0.64 7.67
N ASN A 132 -6.59 0.24 6.86
CA ASN A 132 -8.03 0.45 6.75
C ASN A 132 -8.78 -0.84 6.33
N HIS A 133 -8.22 -1.61 5.39
CA HIS A 133 -8.86 -2.84 4.93
C HIS A 133 -8.97 -3.89 6.05
N ILE A 134 -7.91 -4.07 6.84
CA ILE A 134 -7.93 -4.97 8.01
C ILE A 134 -8.98 -4.50 9.01
N LEU A 135 -9.00 -3.21 9.34
CA LEU A 135 -9.95 -2.69 10.31
C LEU A 135 -11.40 -2.93 9.88
N LYS A 136 -11.74 -2.66 8.63
CA LYS A 136 -13.07 -2.95 8.07
C LYS A 136 -13.44 -4.44 8.15
N LYS A 137 -12.47 -5.33 7.94
CA LYS A 137 -12.69 -6.78 8.05
C LYS A 137 -12.89 -7.26 9.47
N THR A 138 -12.23 -6.64 10.44
CA THR A 138 -12.36 -7.01 11.86
C THR A 138 -13.68 -6.53 12.47
N GLY A 139 -14.21 -5.40 12.02
CA GLY A 139 -15.37 -4.75 12.64
C GLY A 139 -15.07 -4.20 14.04
N ILE A 140 -13.80 -4.07 14.43
CA ILE A 140 -13.42 -3.53 15.75
C ILE A 140 -13.89 -2.08 15.87
N ARG A 141 -14.56 -1.78 16.98
CA ARG A 141 -14.89 -0.43 17.41
C ARG A 141 -14.34 -0.26 18.82
N LEU A 142 -13.50 0.73 19.01
CA LEU A 142 -12.90 1.06 20.31
C LEU A 142 -13.63 2.26 20.92
N THR A 143 -13.68 2.29 22.24
CA THR A 143 -14.08 3.47 23.01
C THR A 143 -12.92 4.47 23.08
N GLN A 144 -13.17 5.68 23.58
CA GLN A 144 -12.10 6.66 23.83
C GLN A 144 -11.07 6.12 24.84
N ASN A 145 -9.85 6.69 24.80
CA ASN A 145 -8.75 6.33 25.68
C ASN A 145 -8.28 4.88 25.54
N PHE A 146 -8.25 4.35 24.31
CA PHE A 146 -7.72 3.04 24.06
C PHE A 146 -6.18 3.00 24.06
N ILE A 147 -5.65 1.84 24.37
CA ILE A 147 -4.21 1.53 24.25
C ILE A 147 -4.05 0.45 23.19
N ALA A 148 -3.17 0.70 22.25
CA ALA A 148 -2.76 -0.27 21.24
C ALA A 148 -1.28 -0.62 21.38
N SER A 149 -0.92 -1.86 21.08
CA SER A 149 0.47 -2.32 21.02
C SER A 149 0.66 -3.17 19.78
N TYR A 150 1.54 -2.74 18.88
CA TYR A 150 1.85 -3.45 17.66
C TYR A 150 3.27 -4.01 17.69
N HIS A 151 3.39 -5.33 17.69
CA HIS A 151 4.65 -6.05 17.64
C HIS A 151 4.96 -6.46 16.21
N LEU A 152 6.00 -5.89 15.64
CA LEU A 152 6.55 -6.23 14.32
C LEU A 152 7.55 -7.38 14.49
N GLY A 153 7.28 -8.50 13.87
CA GLY A 153 8.32 -9.52 13.71
C GLY A 153 9.22 -9.12 12.54
N ASN A 154 10.51 -8.97 12.70
CA ASN A 154 11.59 -8.84 11.70
C ASN A 154 11.20 -8.56 10.21
N LYS A 155 10.24 -7.69 9.95
CA LYS A 155 9.70 -7.41 8.60
C LYS A 155 9.91 -5.98 8.10
N GLY A 156 10.73 -5.21 8.80
CA GLY A 156 11.01 -3.83 8.44
C GLY A 156 10.02 -2.85 9.09
N PHE A 157 10.48 -2.11 10.07
CA PHE A 157 9.67 -1.18 10.86
C PHE A 157 9.29 0.04 10.00
N ALA A 158 10.28 0.77 9.47
CA ALA A 158 10.02 1.98 8.68
C ALA A 158 9.21 1.64 7.42
N THR A 159 9.53 0.52 6.76
CA THR A 159 8.82 0.06 5.56
C THR A 159 7.35 -0.24 5.82
N ASN A 160 6.96 -0.68 7.03
CA ASN A 160 5.57 -1.00 7.37
C ASN A 160 4.85 0.12 8.13
N LEU A 161 5.56 1.15 8.58
CA LEU A 161 4.99 2.21 9.41
C LEU A 161 3.78 2.89 8.77
N ILE A 162 3.79 3.10 7.47
CA ILE A 162 2.66 3.71 6.75
C ILE A 162 1.36 2.89 6.89
N HIS A 163 1.45 1.57 6.88
CA HIS A 163 0.27 0.70 7.08
C HIS A 163 -0.26 0.78 8.50
N ILE A 164 0.64 0.91 9.46
CA ILE A 164 0.31 1.01 10.89
C ILE A 164 -0.30 2.37 11.17
N CYS A 165 0.25 3.44 10.59
CA CYS A 165 -0.34 4.78 10.66
C CYS A 165 -1.71 4.84 10.01
N ASP A 166 -1.91 4.19 8.85
CA ASP A 166 -3.21 4.09 8.19
C ASP A 166 -4.24 3.39 9.08
N LEU A 167 -3.86 2.27 9.71
CA LEU A 167 -4.72 1.55 10.65
C LEU A 167 -5.04 2.41 11.88
N PHE A 168 -4.02 3.04 12.49
CA PHE A 168 -4.20 3.88 13.68
C PHE A 168 -5.10 5.08 13.39
N ASN A 169 -4.90 5.74 12.26
CA ASN A 169 -5.72 6.86 11.82
C ASN A 169 -7.21 6.50 11.69
N GLU A 170 -7.53 5.29 11.25
CA GLU A 170 -8.92 4.80 11.23
C GLU A 170 -9.46 4.49 12.65
N LEU A 171 -8.61 3.98 13.54
CA LEU A 171 -9.00 3.71 14.94
C LEU A 171 -9.35 4.99 15.70
N ILE A 172 -8.62 6.08 15.45
CA ILE A 172 -8.88 7.40 16.02
C ILE A 172 -9.88 8.23 15.20
N LYS A 173 -10.58 7.61 14.24
CA LYS A 173 -11.61 8.23 13.37
C LYS A 173 -11.10 9.42 12.57
N ASN A 174 -9.89 9.26 12.00
CA ASN A 174 -9.18 10.27 11.20
C ASN A 174 -8.84 11.57 11.94
N GLU A 175 -8.80 11.57 13.25
CA GLU A 175 -8.19 12.66 14.01
C GLU A 175 -6.68 12.74 13.76
N ASP A 176 -6.08 13.85 14.07
CA ASP A 176 -4.63 13.98 13.97
C ASP A 176 -3.93 13.26 15.12
N PHE A 177 -2.67 12.88 14.90
CA PHE A 177 -1.84 12.25 15.90
C PHE A 177 -0.40 12.72 15.79
N GLU A 178 0.30 12.68 16.91
CA GLU A 178 1.72 12.92 17.00
C GLU A 178 2.52 11.65 16.88
N ILE A 179 3.67 11.71 16.19
CA ILE A 179 4.65 10.64 16.13
C ILE A 179 5.72 10.95 17.18
N LEU A 180 5.71 10.22 18.29
CA LEU A 180 6.65 10.38 19.38
C LEU A 180 7.71 9.27 19.31
N SER A 181 8.99 9.69 19.26
CA SER A 181 10.12 8.76 19.31
C SER A 181 10.46 8.41 20.76
N ASN A 182 10.47 7.13 21.09
CA ASN A 182 10.89 6.66 22.40
C ASN A 182 12.33 6.11 22.42
N ASN A 183 12.71 5.34 21.47
CA ASN A 183 14.05 4.78 21.35
C ASN A 183 14.14 4.10 19.98
N ILE A 184 14.46 4.88 18.96
CA ILE A 184 14.64 4.35 17.60
C ILE A 184 16.04 4.62 17.11
N SER A 185 16.61 3.66 16.42
CA SER A 185 17.89 3.75 15.73
C SER A 185 17.75 3.46 14.25
N LYS A 186 18.57 4.12 13.45
CA LYS A 186 18.67 3.85 12.01
C LYS A 186 19.56 2.63 11.81
N ILE A 187 19.08 1.69 11.00
CA ILE A 187 19.79 0.49 10.59
C ILE A 187 19.79 0.36 9.07
N LYS A 188 20.66 -0.46 8.52
CA LYS A 188 20.65 -0.77 7.09
C LYS A 188 19.43 -1.63 6.74
N SER A 189 18.72 -1.25 5.67
CA SER A 189 17.66 -2.08 5.11
C SER A 189 18.24 -3.33 4.43
N LYS A 190 17.44 -4.41 4.35
CA LYS A 190 17.72 -5.57 3.49
C LYS A 190 17.77 -5.19 2.00
N ARG A 191 17.24 -4.04 1.61
CA ARG A 191 17.30 -3.51 0.25
C ARG A 191 18.44 -2.52 0.14
N PHE A 192 19.35 -2.77 -0.79
CA PHE A 192 20.49 -1.88 -1.05
C PHE A 192 20.05 -0.44 -1.34
N GLY A 193 20.74 0.53 -0.73
CA GLY A 193 20.49 1.97 -0.91
C GLY A 193 19.27 2.52 -0.16
N TYR A 194 18.71 1.76 0.79
CA TYR A 194 17.62 2.20 1.65
C TYR A 194 17.95 2.00 3.12
N ASP A 195 17.26 2.79 3.94
CA ASP A 195 17.35 2.73 5.39
C ASP A 195 16.16 1.99 6.00
N GLU A 196 16.37 1.47 7.19
CA GLU A 196 15.34 0.89 8.04
C GLU A 196 15.54 1.40 9.47
N ILE A 197 14.58 1.18 10.33
CA ILE A 197 14.69 1.51 11.75
C ILE A 197 14.42 0.28 12.62
N SER A 198 14.96 0.34 13.82
CA SER A 198 14.71 -0.62 14.90
C SER A 198 14.39 0.16 16.17
N GLY A 199 13.69 -0.48 17.11
CA GLY A 199 13.37 0.10 18.41
C GLY A 199 11.88 0.28 18.68
N ARG A 200 11.52 1.34 19.42
CA ARG A 200 10.15 1.60 19.87
C ARG A 200 9.71 2.99 19.43
N LEU A 201 8.46 3.06 18.94
CA LEU A 201 7.81 4.29 18.52
C LEU A 201 6.43 4.38 19.14
N MET A 202 6.02 5.57 19.52
CA MET A 202 4.68 5.84 20.03
C MET A 202 3.96 6.83 19.12
N LEU A 203 2.72 6.52 18.79
CA LEU A 203 1.78 7.45 18.18
C LEU A 203 0.72 7.82 19.22
N LYS A 204 0.42 9.12 19.37
CA LYS A 204 -0.53 9.63 20.36
C LYS A 204 -1.55 10.54 19.72
N SER A 205 -2.80 10.38 20.09
CA SER A 205 -3.91 11.29 19.77
C SER A 205 -4.74 11.56 21.03
N SER A 206 -5.74 12.43 20.94
CA SER A 206 -6.72 12.65 22.01
C SER A 206 -7.46 11.36 22.40
N ASN A 207 -7.73 10.47 21.44
CA ASN A 207 -8.56 9.27 21.61
C ASN A 207 -7.80 7.99 21.94
N GLY A 208 -6.47 7.98 21.80
CA GLY A 208 -5.71 6.77 22.08
C GLY A 208 -4.23 6.84 21.82
N VAL A 209 -3.54 5.79 22.27
CA VAL A 209 -2.09 5.64 22.13
C VAL A 209 -1.78 4.32 21.44
N LEU A 210 -0.86 4.35 20.47
CA LEU A 210 -0.30 3.16 19.84
C LEU A 210 1.20 3.08 20.10
N LYS A 211 1.64 1.98 20.72
CA LYS A 211 3.04 1.61 20.87
C LYS A 211 3.45 0.62 19.78
N ILE A 212 4.45 0.96 18.99
CA ILE A 212 5.01 0.10 17.95
C ILE A 212 6.36 -0.40 18.43
N ILE A 213 6.54 -1.71 18.42
CA ILE A 213 7.75 -2.36 18.94
C ILE A 213 8.29 -3.28 17.85
N ASP A 214 9.53 -3.05 17.44
CA ASP A 214 10.26 -4.00 16.63
C ASP A 214 10.82 -5.11 17.53
N ASN A 215 10.30 -6.31 17.36
CA ASN A 215 10.78 -7.51 18.04
C ASN A 215 11.25 -8.53 17.00
N SER A 216 12.55 -8.54 16.74
CA SER A 216 13.19 -9.44 15.76
C SER A 216 13.01 -10.94 16.09
N LYS A 217 12.71 -11.28 17.34
CA LYS A 217 12.47 -12.67 17.78
C LYS A 217 11.05 -13.17 17.50
N SER A 218 10.09 -12.29 17.25
CA SER A 218 8.71 -12.69 16.97
C SER A 218 8.55 -13.14 15.51
N LYS A 219 7.98 -14.34 15.31
CA LYS A 219 7.58 -14.82 13.98
C LYS A 219 6.26 -14.21 13.50
N TYR A 220 5.51 -13.57 14.37
CA TYR A 220 4.16 -13.06 14.09
C TYR A 220 4.10 -11.56 14.25
N HIS A 221 3.28 -10.95 13.39
CA HIS A 221 2.80 -9.61 13.62
C HIS A 221 1.59 -9.68 14.56
N ILE A 222 1.65 -8.99 15.69
CA ILE A 222 0.58 -9.02 16.67
C ILE A 222 0.19 -7.58 17.00
N LEU A 223 -1.07 -7.24 16.74
CA LEU A 223 -1.69 -6.02 17.22
C LEU A 223 -2.59 -6.38 18.41
N ARG A 224 -2.37 -5.74 19.54
CA ARG A 224 -3.25 -5.80 20.71
C ARG A 224 -3.90 -4.45 20.92
N LEU A 225 -5.20 -4.46 21.15
CA LEU A 225 -6.02 -3.27 21.35
C LEU A 225 -6.79 -3.47 22.66
N TYR A 226 -6.76 -2.46 23.51
CA TYR A 226 -7.43 -2.48 24.80
C TYR A 226 -8.23 -1.19 24.96
N ASP A 227 -9.48 -1.30 25.33
CA ASP A 227 -10.28 -0.22 25.87
C ASP A 227 -10.85 -0.60 27.24
N LYS A 228 -11.69 0.25 27.86
CA LYS A 228 -12.25 0.00 29.18
C LYS A 228 -13.05 -1.32 29.27
N LYS A 229 -13.58 -1.83 28.16
CA LYS A 229 -14.53 -2.97 28.14
C LYS A 229 -13.98 -4.21 27.43
N ASN A 230 -13.05 -4.04 26.49
CA ASN A 230 -12.66 -5.11 25.58
C ASN A 230 -11.13 -5.19 25.41
N SER A 231 -10.66 -6.40 25.21
CA SER A 231 -9.33 -6.65 24.66
C SER A 231 -9.44 -7.38 23.33
N TYR A 232 -8.73 -6.87 22.31
CA TYR A 232 -8.64 -7.51 21.01
C TYR A 232 -7.18 -7.87 20.72
N THR A 233 -6.96 -9.03 20.15
CA THR A 233 -5.66 -9.45 19.62
C THR A 233 -5.83 -9.85 18.18
N LEU A 234 -5.15 -9.16 17.28
CA LEU A 234 -5.08 -9.51 15.87
C LEU A 234 -3.71 -10.12 15.59
N GLN A 235 -3.68 -11.40 15.25
CA GLN A 235 -2.50 -12.11 14.81
C GLN A 235 -2.44 -12.20 13.29
N LEU A 236 -1.34 -11.74 12.70
CA LEU A 236 -1.04 -11.89 11.28
C LEU A 236 -0.03 -13.05 11.13
N ASN A 237 -0.50 -14.22 10.77
CA ASN A 237 0.37 -15.38 10.69
C ASN A 237 1.05 -15.52 9.30
N ASN A 238 2.09 -16.36 9.22
CA ASN A 238 2.86 -16.57 7.98
C ASN A 238 2.06 -17.26 6.86
N LYS A 239 0.92 -17.89 7.17
CA LYS A 239 0.02 -18.54 6.19
C LYS A 239 -0.96 -17.56 5.55
N LYS A 240 -0.73 -16.26 5.69
CA LYS A 240 -1.54 -15.19 5.09
C LYS A 240 -2.97 -15.07 5.64
N LYS A 241 -3.21 -15.68 6.77
CA LYS A 241 -4.46 -15.56 7.54
C LYS A 241 -4.29 -14.57 8.68
N CYS A 242 -5.37 -13.87 8.98
CA CYS A 242 -5.51 -13.03 10.16
C CYS A 242 -6.44 -13.75 11.13
N HIS A 243 -6.05 -13.84 12.39
CA HIS A 243 -6.88 -14.37 13.45
C HIS A 243 -7.20 -13.26 14.42
N LEU A 244 -8.49 -12.99 14.62
CA LEU A 244 -8.98 -11.99 15.55
C LEU A 244 -9.53 -12.67 16.80
N PHE A 245 -8.98 -12.29 17.95
CA PHE A 245 -9.46 -12.72 19.27
C PHE A 245 -10.09 -11.53 19.97
N LYS A 246 -11.17 -11.76 20.69
CA LYS A 246 -11.79 -10.83 21.65
C LYS A 246 -11.78 -11.50 23.02
N ASN A 247 -11.22 -10.84 24.04
CA ASN A 247 -11.10 -11.36 25.40
C ASN A 247 -10.53 -12.80 25.42
N LYS A 248 -9.44 -13.02 24.67
CA LYS A 248 -8.74 -14.29 24.45
C LYS A 248 -9.50 -15.37 23.64
N LYS A 249 -10.79 -15.16 23.31
CA LYS A 249 -11.58 -16.10 22.48
C LYS A 249 -11.44 -15.74 21.01
N LEU A 250 -11.15 -16.73 20.14
CA LEU A 250 -11.12 -16.55 18.68
C LEU A 250 -12.54 -16.25 18.20
N ILE A 251 -12.69 -15.10 17.54
CA ILE A 251 -13.99 -14.66 17.02
C ILE A 251 -14.04 -14.62 15.49
N LYS A 252 -12.89 -14.51 14.81
CA LYS A 252 -12.85 -14.43 13.36
C LYS A 252 -11.50 -14.85 12.77
N THR A 253 -11.56 -15.52 11.63
CA THR A 253 -10.41 -15.76 10.76
C THR A 253 -10.72 -15.25 9.37
N PHE A 254 -9.76 -14.53 8.74
CA PHE A 254 -9.93 -13.99 7.40
C PHE A 254 -8.58 -13.89 6.68
N ASP A 255 -8.62 -13.75 5.34
CA ASP A 255 -7.40 -13.61 4.54
C ASP A 255 -6.77 -12.24 4.73
N PHE A 256 -5.44 -12.22 4.85
CA PHE A 256 -4.68 -10.98 4.80
C PHE A 256 -4.85 -10.33 3.40
N PRO A 257 -5.09 -9.00 3.30
CA PRO A 257 -5.34 -8.32 2.02
C PRO A 257 -4.07 -8.22 1.19
N MET A 258 -3.72 -9.30 0.52
CA MET A 258 -2.56 -9.34 -0.38
C MET A 258 -2.93 -8.81 -1.76
N ALA A 259 -2.01 -8.07 -2.39
CA ALA A 259 -2.21 -7.50 -3.72
C ALA A 259 -2.68 -8.54 -4.76
N ARG A 260 -2.11 -9.75 -4.76
CA ARG A 260 -2.47 -10.82 -5.70
C ARG A 260 -3.93 -11.32 -5.60
N ILE A 261 -4.61 -11.09 -4.47
CA ILE A 261 -6.02 -11.49 -4.26
C ILE A 261 -6.94 -10.28 -4.42
N PHE A 262 -6.43 -9.10 -4.09
CA PHE A 262 -7.25 -7.93 -3.84
C PHE A 262 -7.31 -6.95 -5.00
N THR A 263 -6.24 -6.83 -5.81
CA THR A 263 -6.10 -5.75 -6.80
C THR A 263 -7.17 -5.80 -7.89
N GLU A 264 -7.38 -6.95 -8.49
CA GLU A 264 -8.39 -7.13 -9.55
C GLU A 264 -9.80 -6.89 -9.01
N ASN A 265 -10.14 -7.47 -7.87
CA ASN A 265 -11.43 -7.28 -7.21
C ASN A 265 -11.68 -5.81 -6.84
N PHE A 266 -10.66 -5.09 -6.37
CA PHE A 266 -10.74 -3.67 -6.08
C PHE A 266 -11.01 -2.87 -7.35
N PHE A 267 -10.26 -3.13 -8.41
CA PHE A 267 -10.41 -2.45 -9.69
C PHE A 267 -11.81 -2.67 -10.30
N THR A 268 -12.29 -3.90 -10.38
CA THR A 268 -13.61 -4.22 -10.94
C THR A 268 -14.76 -3.60 -10.14
N ARG A 269 -14.66 -3.59 -8.81
CA ARG A 269 -15.65 -2.90 -7.96
C ARG A 269 -15.65 -1.39 -8.18
N SER A 270 -14.48 -0.79 -8.43
CA SER A 270 -14.38 0.65 -8.70
C SER A 270 -14.98 1.06 -10.04
N LEU A 271 -14.97 0.17 -11.04
CA LEU A 271 -15.62 0.41 -12.34
C LEU A 271 -17.16 0.40 -12.25
N ASN A 272 -17.72 -0.42 -11.36
CA ASN A 272 -19.16 -0.61 -11.22
C ASN A 272 -19.84 0.44 -10.30
N LYS A 273 -19.06 1.29 -9.62
CA LYS A 273 -19.58 2.36 -8.80
C LYS A 273 -19.55 3.67 -9.57
N ASN A 274 -20.69 4.37 -9.66
CA ASN A 274 -20.73 5.80 -10.01
C ASN A 274 -20.11 6.62 -8.88
N VAL A 275 -18.79 6.49 -8.70
CA VAL A 275 -18.08 7.12 -7.60
C VAL A 275 -17.67 8.53 -8.06
N SER A 276 -18.01 9.54 -7.27
CA SER A 276 -17.59 10.92 -7.53
C SER A 276 -16.06 11.03 -7.65
N LYS A 277 -15.56 11.96 -8.48
CA LYS A 277 -14.11 12.19 -8.62
C LYS A 277 -13.41 12.39 -7.26
N ASN A 278 -14.06 13.04 -6.32
CA ASN A 278 -13.49 13.33 -5.00
C ASN A 278 -13.24 12.09 -4.16
N TYR A 279 -14.19 11.14 -4.14
CA TYR A 279 -14.01 9.89 -3.40
C TYR A 279 -12.80 9.08 -3.90
N ASN A 280 -12.53 9.11 -5.19
CA ASN A 280 -11.42 8.37 -5.80
C ASN A 280 -10.03 8.93 -5.40
N PHE A 281 -9.95 10.19 -5.00
CA PHE A 281 -8.69 10.84 -4.59
C PHE A 281 -8.47 10.85 -3.06
N ASP A 282 -9.49 10.57 -2.26
CA ASP A 282 -9.40 10.68 -0.79
C ASP A 282 -8.37 9.74 -0.19
N ASN A 283 -8.30 8.50 -0.68
CA ASN A 283 -7.27 7.56 -0.24
C ASN A 283 -5.86 8.08 -0.54
N TYR A 284 -5.64 8.65 -1.74
CA TYR A 284 -4.37 9.28 -2.07
C TYR A 284 -4.05 10.45 -1.14
N LYS A 285 -4.98 11.37 -0.91
CA LYS A 285 -4.77 12.54 -0.04
C LYS A 285 -4.38 12.11 1.37
N LYS A 286 -5.15 11.20 1.95
CA LYS A 286 -4.88 10.64 3.27
C LYS A 286 -3.49 10.01 3.35
N ILE A 287 -3.17 9.08 2.46
CA ILE A 287 -1.88 8.38 2.50
C ILE A 287 -0.71 9.29 2.10
N SER A 288 -0.95 10.28 1.25
CA SER A 288 0.03 11.34 0.96
C SER A 288 0.38 12.13 2.22
N TYR A 289 -0.62 12.57 2.98
CA TYR A 289 -0.43 13.25 4.26
C TYR A 289 0.36 12.38 5.26
N LEU A 290 -0.08 11.14 5.49
CA LEU A 290 0.60 10.21 6.39
C LEU A 290 2.05 9.94 5.97
N SER A 291 2.28 9.75 4.66
CA SER A 291 3.63 9.53 4.12
C SER A 291 4.55 10.74 4.35
N GLN A 292 4.04 11.96 4.13
CA GLN A 292 4.80 13.19 4.38
C GLN A 292 5.12 13.35 5.86
N LYS A 293 4.16 13.13 6.74
CA LYS A 293 4.33 13.20 8.20
C LYS A 293 5.44 12.24 8.68
N ILE A 294 5.43 10.99 8.21
CA ILE A 294 6.45 9.99 8.50
C ILE A 294 7.83 10.42 7.96
N LEU A 295 7.89 10.90 6.71
CA LEU A 295 9.15 11.35 6.11
C LEU A 295 9.75 12.56 6.85
N LEU A 296 8.93 13.53 7.24
CA LEU A 296 9.37 14.70 8.02
C LEU A 296 9.92 14.26 9.38
N PHE A 297 9.22 13.35 10.05
CA PHE A 297 9.68 12.79 11.32
C PHE A 297 11.05 12.12 11.20
N PHE A 298 11.26 11.26 10.19
CA PHE A 298 12.55 10.61 9.99
C PHE A 298 13.65 11.58 9.59
N LYS A 299 13.34 12.60 8.79
CA LYS A 299 14.32 13.64 8.42
C LYS A 299 14.72 14.54 9.58
N SER A 300 13.80 14.82 10.51
CA SER A 300 14.13 15.56 11.73
C SER A 300 14.99 14.74 12.69
N LYS A 301 14.78 13.42 12.74
CA LYS A 301 15.51 12.50 13.63
C LYS A 301 16.87 12.08 13.06
N PHE A 302 17.00 11.94 11.74
CA PHE A 302 18.19 11.44 11.06
C PHE A 302 18.60 12.38 9.93
N LYS A 303 19.89 12.74 9.84
CA LYS A 303 20.42 13.65 8.81
C LYS A 303 20.05 13.20 7.37
N ARG A 304 20.03 11.88 7.14
CA ARG A 304 19.64 11.28 5.86
C ARG A 304 18.86 10.01 6.13
N PHE A 305 17.70 9.87 5.50
CA PHE A 305 16.85 8.68 5.61
C PHE A 305 16.15 8.42 4.27
N ASP A 306 16.43 7.28 3.68
CA ASP A 306 15.90 6.85 2.39
C ASP A 306 14.95 5.65 2.58
N LEU A 307 13.65 5.86 2.37
CA LEU A 307 12.61 4.81 2.40
C LEU A 307 12.42 4.13 1.04
N THR A 308 12.08 2.83 1.08
CA THR A 308 11.79 2.06 -0.15
C THR A 308 10.43 2.37 -0.72
#